data_d86fea344fb2f2f052934643c1595595
#
_entry.id   d86fea344fb2f2f052934643c1595595
#
_cell.length_a   1.000
_cell.length_b   1.000
_cell.length_c   1.000
_cell.angle_alpha   90.00
_cell.angle_beta   90.00
_cell.angle_gamma   90.00
#
_symmetry.space_group_name_H-M   'P 1'
#
loop_
_entity.id
_entity.type
_entity.pdbx_description
1 polymer ?
#
loop_
_entity_poly.entity_id
_entity_poly.type
_entity_poly.pdbx_seq_one_letter_code
_entity_poly.pdbx_strand_id
1 'polypeptide(L)'
;MRLGSRIVSERFGRKRIAVTVFLTALMIFANFIQLNAATPLPVVHGPLPVAADSYPFGAADHTRVPTDLKKIGYVEEEFLSEGKANIYEWSAQGAAVIRTADAPYTTRVLVRRPASKSKFSGNVIVEMLNPSNMFDLNIGWAISHDQFARSGDAWVGITAKPVSIVALKNFNPKRYAALSFANPLPVDDTGNCSKVARDSERTTENGLVWDIFTQVGAWLRSREPSNPLNYGVSKNSKHPVQYLYGWGYSQTGMFLYTYINAIHPLVLQSDGKPPYDGYLIGVASGPGQLNQCSAQIPREDPRQQIRNAGVPVVRVMSQSDYLSGIAARRPDSDVAPDLFRNYEIAGSAHATPDELNFAASPEDIIRAGRSVPAMQCTEGPRSRFPNSIAFNAILQNLELWASKHIPPPRAEPIKVDNGKPVLDKFGNAIGGVRSPYVDVPTSTWFGSSTGESFCFIAGHEVPFDRAQMKKLYPDHKAYVNAVAKNLSLLVSERFVTRADAKKLLEEAKKAEVP
;
A
#
# COMPACT_ATOMS: atom_id res chain seq x y z
N MET A 1 9.30 -34.08 -83.90
CA MET A 1 8.31 -35.14 -83.91
C MET A 1 7.90 -35.49 -82.49
N ARG A 2 6.65 -35.19 -82.14
CA ARG A 2 5.71 -35.88 -81.24
C ARG A 2 6.29 -36.51 -79.98
N LEU A 3 5.90 -36.02 -78.78
CA LEU A 3 4.62 -36.19 -78.03
C LEU A 3 4.79 -37.25 -76.92
N GLY A 4 4.40 -36.91 -75.75
CA GLY A 4 3.96 -37.84 -74.73
C GLY A 4 3.92 -37.29 -73.33
N SER A 5 2.83 -36.58 -73.04
CA SER A 5 2.41 -36.15 -71.70
C SER A 5 2.12 -37.32 -70.78
N ARG A 6 2.33 -37.19 -69.52
CA ARG A 6 1.40 -37.71 -68.50
C ARG A 6 1.48 -36.90 -67.19
N ILE A 7 0.45 -36.14 -66.97
CA ILE A 7 0.01 -35.61 -65.70
C ILE A 7 -0.62 -36.76 -64.90
N VAL A 8 -0.12 -37.10 -63.74
CA VAL A 8 -0.90 -37.86 -62.74
C VAL A 8 -0.48 -37.42 -61.32
N SER A 9 -1.42 -36.82 -60.62
CA SER A 9 -1.72 -36.82 -59.21
C SER A 9 -0.82 -36.02 -58.24
N GLU A 10 -1.09 -34.75 -58.16
CA GLU A 10 -1.03 -33.96 -56.93
C GLU A 10 -2.43 -33.87 -56.27
N ARG A 11 -2.87 -34.91 -55.62
CA ARG A 11 -4.11 -34.85 -54.83
C ARG A 11 -4.07 -35.47 -53.43
N PHE A 12 -2.92 -35.93 -52.96
CA PHE A 12 -2.81 -36.59 -51.65
C PHE A 12 -2.05 -35.81 -50.57
N GLY A 13 -1.41 -34.70 -50.91
CA GLY A 13 -0.62 -33.91 -49.94
C GLY A 13 -1.39 -32.92 -49.10
N ARG A 14 -2.51 -32.36 -49.59
CA ARG A 14 -3.20 -31.25 -48.91
C ARG A 14 -4.10 -31.64 -47.72
N LYS A 15 -4.56 -32.86 -47.61
CA LYS A 15 -5.43 -33.30 -46.50
C LYS A 15 -4.64 -33.68 -45.22
N ARG A 16 -3.38 -34.10 -45.31
CA ARG A 16 -2.56 -34.42 -44.13
C ARG A 16 -1.96 -33.18 -43.47
N ILE A 17 -1.64 -32.14 -44.24
CA ILE A 17 -1.10 -30.89 -43.71
C ILE A 17 -2.18 -30.10 -42.95
N ALA A 18 -3.44 -30.11 -43.42
CA ALA A 18 -4.54 -29.43 -42.76
C ALA A 18 -4.92 -30.06 -41.41
N VAL A 19 -4.83 -31.38 -41.27
CA VAL A 19 -5.15 -32.10 -40.02
C VAL A 19 -4.03 -31.92 -39.00
N THR A 20 -2.75 -31.87 -39.40
CA THR A 20 -1.62 -31.67 -38.49
C THR A 20 -1.57 -30.22 -37.99
N VAL A 21 -1.88 -29.23 -38.83
CA VAL A 21 -1.93 -27.82 -38.41
C VAL A 21 -3.13 -27.57 -37.48
N PHE A 22 -4.27 -28.25 -37.70
CA PHE A 22 -5.42 -28.11 -36.81
C PHE A 22 -5.21 -28.77 -35.44
N LEU A 23 -4.53 -29.92 -35.38
CA LEU A 23 -4.17 -30.60 -34.14
C LEU A 23 -3.10 -29.83 -33.35
N THR A 24 -2.11 -29.21 -34.02
CA THR A 24 -1.09 -28.37 -33.36
C THR A 24 -1.69 -27.06 -32.88
N ALA A 25 -2.61 -26.45 -33.61
CA ALA A 25 -3.35 -25.27 -33.17
C ALA A 25 -4.28 -25.58 -31.99
N LEU A 26 -4.93 -26.75 -31.96
CA LEU A 26 -5.75 -27.17 -30.82
C LEU A 26 -4.89 -27.49 -29.58
N MET A 27 -3.71 -28.04 -29.73
CA MET A 27 -2.79 -28.24 -28.59
C MET A 27 -2.15 -26.95 -28.06
N ILE A 28 -1.98 -25.94 -28.92
CA ILE A 28 -1.50 -24.61 -28.48
C ILE A 28 -2.61 -23.86 -27.74
N PHE A 29 -3.88 -24.03 -28.12
CA PHE A 29 -5.02 -23.43 -27.44
C PHE A 29 -5.42 -24.17 -26.14
N ALA A 30 -5.15 -25.46 -26.02
CA ALA A 30 -5.46 -26.22 -24.80
C ALA A 30 -4.53 -25.89 -23.60
N ASN A 31 -3.39 -25.22 -23.82
CA ASN A 31 -2.49 -24.81 -22.76
C ASN A 31 -2.76 -23.39 -22.21
N PHE A 32 -3.81 -22.69 -22.66
CA PHE A 32 -4.15 -21.33 -22.21
C PHE A 32 -5.52 -21.19 -21.53
N ILE A 33 -6.24 -22.28 -21.30
CA ILE A 33 -7.38 -22.26 -20.40
C ILE A 33 -6.87 -22.75 -19.04
N GLN A 34 -6.07 -21.94 -18.37
CA GLN A 34 -6.05 -21.93 -16.92
C GLN A 34 -7.43 -21.37 -16.54
N LEU A 35 -8.39 -22.26 -16.27
CA LEU A 35 -9.63 -21.88 -15.62
C LEU A 35 -9.21 -21.22 -14.30
N ASN A 36 -9.17 -19.88 -14.27
CA ASN A 36 -9.01 -19.13 -13.05
C ASN A 36 -10.20 -19.48 -12.17
N ALA A 37 -10.01 -20.44 -11.27
CA ALA A 37 -11.00 -20.72 -10.25
C ALA A 37 -11.26 -19.42 -9.49
N ALA A 38 -12.53 -19.11 -9.22
CA ALA A 38 -12.88 -17.95 -8.44
C ALA A 38 -12.08 -17.98 -7.11
N THR A 39 -11.56 -16.83 -6.71
CA THR A 39 -10.85 -16.71 -5.42
C THR A 39 -11.71 -17.30 -4.31
N PRO A 40 -11.21 -18.30 -3.55
CA PRO A 40 -11.96 -18.88 -2.45
C PRO A 40 -12.20 -17.83 -1.37
N LEU A 41 -13.40 -17.82 -0.79
CA LEU A 41 -13.69 -16.95 0.34
C LEU A 41 -13.09 -17.56 1.63
N PRO A 42 -12.51 -16.74 2.50
CA PRO A 42 -12.09 -17.20 3.81
C PRO A 42 -13.30 -17.40 4.72
N VAL A 43 -13.16 -18.21 5.73
CA VAL A 43 -14.10 -18.26 6.86
C VAL A 43 -13.75 -17.12 7.82
N VAL A 44 -14.71 -16.24 8.10
CA VAL A 44 -14.45 -15.06 8.93
C VAL A 44 -15.29 -15.12 10.21
N HIS A 45 -14.59 -15.06 11.35
CA HIS A 45 -15.13 -15.11 12.69
C HIS A 45 -15.09 -13.71 13.32
N GLY A 46 -16.22 -13.27 13.86
CA GLY A 46 -16.31 -11.97 14.52
C GLY A 46 -17.62 -11.22 14.23
N PRO A 47 -17.73 -9.96 14.63
CA PRO A 47 -16.67 -9.19 15.30
C PRO A 47 -16.32 -9.76 16.67
N LEU A 48 -15.02 -9.75 17.02
CA LEU A 48 -14.56 -10.20 18.33
C LEU A 48 -15.08 -9.26 19.42
N PRO A 49 -15.58 -9.77 20.55
CA PRO A 49 -16.08 -8.92 21.63
C PRO A 49 -14.98 -8.01 22.18
N VAL A 50 -15.38 -6.81 22.60
CA VAL A 50 -14.50 -5.83 23.23
C VAL A 50 -14.88 -5.69 24.71
N ALA A 51 -13.85 -5.74 25.58
CA ALA A 51 -13.95 -5.52 27.01
C ALA A 51 -12.71 -4.75 27.49
N ALA A 52 -12.73 -4.27 28.73
CA ALA A 52 -11.62 -3.46 29.27
C ALA A 52 -10.26 -4.20 29.26
N ASP A 53 -10.27 -5.53 29.38
CA ASP A 53 -9.08 -6.38 29.34
C ASP A 53 -8.86 -7.11 28.01
N SER A 54 -9.78 -6.92 27.04
CA SER A 54 -9.74 -7.60 25.74
C SER A 54 -10.27 -6.69 24.61
N TYR A 55 -9.37 -5.97 23.99
CA TYR A 55 -9.61 -5.04 22.87
C TYR A 55 -8.60 -5.28 21.74
N PRO A 56 -8.81 -4.74 20.52
CA PRO A 56 -7.88 -4.88 19.42
C PRO A 56 -6.51 -4.23 19.73
N PHE A 57 -5.42 -4.91 19.40
CA PHE A 57 -4.10 -4.26 19.42
C PHE A 57 -4.09 -3.08 18.43
N GLY A 58 -3.68 -1.90 18.90
CA GLY A 58 -3.74 -0.67 18.10
C GLY A 58 -5.17 -0.18 17.85
N ALA A 59 -6.13 -0.49 18.76
CA ALA A 59 -7.45 0.09 18.74
C ALA A 59 -7.38 1.63 18.71
N ALA A 60 -8.30 2.27 18.00
CA ALA A 60 -8.23 3.70 17.75
C ALA A 60 -8.24 4.57 19.02
N ASP A 61 -8.87 4.10 20.09
CA ASP A 61 -8.90 4.71 21.42
C ASP A 61 -7.74 4.31 22.35
N HIS A 62 -6.90 3.34 21.91
CA HIS A 62 -5.70 2.85 22.60
C HIS A 62 -4.41 3.16 21.84
N THR A 63 -4.40 4.23 21.07
CA THR A 63 -3.20 4.75 20.41
C THR A 63 -2.54 5.84 21.26
N ARG A 64 -1.31 6.25 20.93
CA ARG A 64 -0.61 7.33 21.63
C ARG A 64 -1.41 8.63 21.62
N VAL A 65 -2.08 8.93 20.49
CA VAL A 65 -3.04 10.02 20.35
C VAL A 65 -4.40 9.39 20.01
N PRO A 66 -5.25 9.15 21.02
CA PRO A 66 -6.50 8.43 20.82
C PRO A 66 -7.45 9.14 19.84
N THR A 67 -8.09 8.35 18.99
CA THR A 67 -9.14 8.83 18.08
C THR A 67 -10.50 8.38 18.59
N ASP A 68 -11.37 9.34 18.91
CA ASP A 68 -12.78 9.05 19.22
C ASP A 68 -13.56 8.77 17.92
N LEU A 69 -13.59 7.50 17.53
CA LEU A 69 -14.29 7.05 16.32
C LEU A 69 -15.78 7.40 16.35
N LYS A 70 -16.43 7.33 17.51
CA LYS A 70 -17.85 7.65 17.66
C LYS A 70 -18.12 9.13 17.31
N LYS A 71 -17.24 10.02 17.72
CA LYS A 71 -17.34 11.46 17.41
C LYS A 71 -17.28 11.75 15.91
N ILE A 72 -16.49 10.95 15.17
CA ILE A 72 -16.39 11.08 13.70
C ILE A 72 -17.38 10.17 12.95
N GLY A 73 -18.28 9.48 13.67
CA GLY A 73 -19.34 8.64 13.08
C GLY A 73 -18.85 7.27 12.58
N TYR A 74 -17.74 6.76 13.13
CA TYR A 74 -17.14 5.47 12.78
C TYR A 74 -17.33 4.44 13.89
N VAL A 75 -17.16 3.17 13.49
CA VAL A 75 -17.01 2.02 14.38
C VAL A 75 -15.75 1.25 14.01
N GLU A 76 -15.19 0.55 15.00
CA GLU A 76 -14.07 -0.37 14.83
C GLU A 76 -14.52 -1.78 15.19
N GLU A 77 -14.20 -2.73 14.33
CA GLU A 77 -14.53 -4.14 14.48
C GLU A 77 -13.33 -5.00 14.10
N GLU A 78 -13.07 -6.04 14.87
CA GLU A 78 -11.96 -6.96 14.62
C GLU A 78 -12.46 -8.36 14.34
N PHE A 79 -11.85 -9.00 13.35
CA PHE A 79 -12.21 -10.33 12.86
C PHE A 79 -10.98 -11.22 12.78
N LEU A 80 -11.21 -12.55 12.87
CA LEU A 80 -10.23 -13.56 12.47
C LEU A 80 -10.66 -14.14 11.13
N SER A 81 -9.76 -14.12 10.17
CA SER A 81 -9.96 -14.68 8.83
C SER A 81 -9.15 -15.97 8.71
N GLU A 82 -9.82 -17.08 8.44
CA GLU A 82 -9.25 -18.41 8.31
C GLU A 82 -9.42 -18.92 6.88
N GLY A 83 -8.38 -19.56 6.34
CA GLY A 83 -8.42 -20.12 5.00
C GLY A 83 -7.20 -20.94 4.64
N LYS A 84 -7.06 -21.19 3.35
CA LYS A 84 -5.90 -21.83 2.75
C LYS A 84 -5.26 -20.88 1.75
N ALA A 85 -3.94 -20.78 1.75
CA ALA A 85 -3.15 -19.94 0.89
C ALA A 85 -2.12 -20.76 0.12
N ASN A 86 -1.82 -20.38 -1.10
CA ASN A 86 -0.70 -20.92 -1.83
C ASN A 86 0.59 -20.17 -1.48
N ILE A 87 1.68 -20.87 -1.44
CA ILE A 87 3.02 -20.31 -1.36
C ILE A 87 3.58 -20.32 -2.77
N TYR A 88 4.01 -19.15 -3.24
CA TYR A 88 4.51 -18.96 -4.60
C TYR A 88 6.02 -18.88 -4.63
N GLU A 89 6.60 -19.27 -5.77
CA GLU A 89 8.02 -19.08 -6.10
C GLU A 89 8.17 -18.52 -7.53
N TRP A 90 9.34 -18.01 -7.85
CA TRP A 90 9.64 -17.58 -9.21
C TRP A 90 10.05 -18.77 -10.06
N SER A 91 9.37 -18.97 -11.19
CA SER A 91 9.82 -19.90 -12.23
C SER A 91 11.10 -19.40 -12.91
N ALA A 92 11.76 -20.27 -13.66
CA ALA A 92 12.92 -19.88 -14.46
C ALA A 92 12.63 -18.76 -15.48
N GLN A 93 11.38 -18.62 -15.90
CA GLN A 93 10.90 -17.58 -16.82
C GLN A 93 10.48 -16.30 -16.11
N GLY A 94 10.59 -16.24 -14.77
CA GLY A 94 10.25 -15.06 -13.98
C GLY A 94 8.77 -14.87 -13.67
N ALA A 95 7.91 -15.84 -13.98
CA ALA A 95 6.52 -15.85 -13.56
C ALA A 95 6.38 -16.47 -12.15
N ALA A 96 5.42 -16.00 -11.37
CA ALA A 96 5.08 -16.65 -10.11
C ALA A 96 4.32 -17.96 -10.39
N VAL A 97 4.72 -19.03 -9.73
CA VAL A 97 4.09 -20.35 -9.79
C VAL A 97 3.87 -20.87 -8.37
N ILE A 98 2.89 -21.75 -8.19
CA ILE A 98 2.62 -22.35 -6.89
C ILE A 98 3.73 -23.33 -6.55
N ARG A 99 4.39 -23.09 -5.42
CA ARG A 99 5.38 -23.98 -4.83
C ARG A 99 4.73 -25.00 -3.89
N THR A 100 3.87 -24.50 -2.99
CA THR A 100 3.13 -25.33 -2.03
C THR A 100 1.69 -24.84 -2.02
N ALA A 101 0.75 -25.74 -2.27
CA ALA A 101 -0.67 -25.41 -2.30
C ALA A 101 -1.31 -25.59 -0.93
N ASP A 102 -2.43 -24.90 -0.72
CA ASP A 102 -3.38 -25.14 0.37
C ASP A 102 -2.81 -25.07 1.80
N ALA A 103 -1.79 -24.25 2.04
CA ALA A 103 -1.26 -24.01 3.37
C ALA A 103 -2.30 -23.31 4.26
N PRO A 104 -2.66 -23.86 5.43
CA PRO A 104 -3.67 -23.26 6.30
C PRO A 104 -3.13 -21.97 6.94
N TYR A 105 -4.02 -20.99 7.09
CA TYR A 105 -3.72 -19.76 7.81
C TYR A 105 -4.88 -19.30 8.67
N THR A 106 -4.59 -18.54 9.72
CA THR A 106 -5.54 -17.69 10.43
C THR A 106 -4.90 -16.34 10.68
N THR A 107 -5.49 -15.28 10.14
CA THR A 107 -5.00 -13.91 10.30
C THR A 107 -6.02 -13.00 10.96
N ARG A 108 -5.55 -11.83 11.38
CA ARG A 108 -6.36 -10.75 11.93
C ARG A 108 -6.76 -9.77 10.85
N VAL A 109 -8.02 -9.32 10.88
CA VAL A 109 -8.55 -8.23 10.06
C VAL A 109 -9.21 -7.20 10.97
N LEU A 110 -8.73 -5.95 10.92
CA LEU A 110 -9.28 -4.81 11.66
C LEU A 110 -10.02 -3.90 10.69
N VAL A 111 -11.28 -3.59 10.99
CA VAL A 111 -12.16 -2.79 10.12
C VAL A 111 -12.56 -1.51 10.84
N ARG A 112 -12.29 -0.35 10.24
CA ARG A 112 -12.81 0.96 10.65
C ARG A 112 -13.71 1.49 9.55
N ARG A 113 -14.99 1.70 9.85
CA ARG A 113 -15.99 2.06 8.85
C ARG A 113 -17.01 3.05 9.38
N PRO A 114 -17.68 3.82 8.51
CA PRO A 114 -18.85 4.58 8.92
C PRO A 114 -19.86 3.69 9.65
N ALA A 115 -20.38 4.15 10.77
CA ALA A 115 -21.41 3.44 11.54
C ALA A 115 -22.72 3.27 10.74
N SER A 116 -23.01 4.22 9.86
CA SER A 116 -24.23 4.23 9.02
C SER A 116 -23.90 4.01 7.54
N LYS A 117 -24.67 3.14 6.88
CA LYS A 117 -24.61 2.93 5.43
C LYS A 117 -24.75 4.23 4.63
N SER A 118 -25.60 5.15 5.07
CA SER A 118 -25.82 6.43 4.38
C SER A 118 -24.60 7.36 4.36
N LYS A 119 -23.61 7.08 5.22
CA LYS A 119 -22.35 7.82 5.29
C LYS A 119 -21.20 7.08 4.60
N PHE A 120 -21.42 5.82 4.20
CA PHE A 120 -20.40 5.04 3.51
C PHE A 120 -20.32 5.44 2.04
N SER A 121 -19.12 5.82 1.59
CA SER A 121 -18.85 6.23 0.20
C SER A 121 -18.99 5.10 -0.81
N GLY A 122 -18.75 3.86 -0.39
CA GLY A 122 -18.57 2.70 -1.23
C GLY A 122 -17.10 2.35 -1.49
N ASN A 123 -16.18 3.18 -1.05
CA ASN A 123 -14.73 2.94 -1.17
C ASN A 123 -14.19 2.24 0.07
N VAL A 124 -13.28 1.31 -0.15
CA VAL A 124 -12.57 0.59 0.91
C VAL A 124 -11.08 0.63 0.65
N ILE A 125 -10.32 1.12 1.60
CA ILE A 125 -8.86 1.09 1.58
C ILE A 125 -8.41 -0.13 2.38
N VAL A 126 -7.75 -1.08 1.73
CA VAL A 126 -7.25 -2.31 2.33
C VAL A 126 -5.74 -2.22 2.49
N GLU A 127 -5.29 -2.11 3.72
CA GLU A 127 -3.89 -1.96 4.08
C GLU A 127 -3.30 -3.27 4.59
N MET A 128 -2.18 -3.70 4.03
CA MET A 128 -1.32 -4.68 4.68
C MET A 128 -0.58 -3.95 5.82
N LEU A 129 -0.88 -4.31 7.08
CA LEU A 129 -0.28 -3.69 8.26
C LEU A 129 1.23 -3.88 8.27
N ASN A 130 1.96 -2.79 8.50
CA ASN A 130 3.41 -2.79 8.39
C ASN A 130 4.08 -3.41 9.63
N PRO A 131 4.89 -4.48 9.47
CA PRO A 131 5.52 -5.18 10.60
C PRO A 131 6.95 -4.70 10.89
N SER A 132 7.40 -3.55 10.40
CA SER A 132 8.81 -3.13 10.48
C SER A 132 9.31 -2.94 11.93
N ASN A 133 8.41 -2.62 12.86
CA ASN A 133 8.71 -2.53 14.28
C ASN A 133 8.41 -3.83 15.05
N MET A 134 8.33 -4.96 14.35
CA MET A 134 8.04 -6.29 14.89
C MET A 134 6.61 -6.44 15.45
N PHE A 135 5.71 -5.50 15.13
CA PHE A 135 4.27 -5.52 15.43
C PHE A 135 3.51 -4.77 14.33
N ASP A 136 2.19 -4.89 14.33
CA ASP A 136 1.34 -4.25 13.32
C ASP A 136 1.31 -2.73 13.48
N LEU A 137 1.73 -2.01 12.44
CA LEU A 137 1.57 -0.57 12.28
C LEU A 137 0.51 -0.29 11.21
N ASN A 138 -0.46 0.55 11.55
CA ASN A 138 -1.57 1.00 10.70
C ASN A 138 -1.22 2.33 10.01
N ILE A 139 -0.15 2.34 9.22
CA ILE A 139 0.45 3.58 8.69
C ILE A 139 -0.52 4.34 7.78
N GLY A 140 -1.26 3.64 6.92
CA GLY A 140 -2.27 4.26 6.06
C GLY A 140 -3.38 4.94 6.85
N TRP A 141 -3.85 4.31 7.93
CA TRP A 141 -4.77 4.96 8.86
C TRP A 141 -4.13 6.18 9.51
N ALA A 142 -2.92 6.03 10.03
CA ALA A 142 -2.21 7.12 10.71
C ALA A 142 -2.06 8.37 9.82
N ILE A 143 -1.73 8.16 8.56
CA ILE A 143 -1.52 9.27 7.60
C ILE A 143 -2.86 9.90 7.16
N SER A 144 -3.91 9.10 6.90
CA SER A 144 -5.08 9.57 6.14
C SER A 144 -6.43 9.35 6.81
N HIS A 145 -6.51 9.02 8.12
CA HIS A 145 -7.78 8.78 8.80
C HIS A 145 -8.74 9.98 8.75
N ASP A 146 -8.24 11.22 8.82
CA ASP A 146 -9.03 12.43 8.63
C ASP A 146 -9.70 12.46 7.23
N GLN A 147 -8.98 12.02 6.20
CA GLN A 147 -9.50 11.94 4.84
C GLN A 147 -10.55 10.85 4.74
N PHE A 148 -10.30 9.66 5.27
CA PHE A 148 -11.29 8.58 5.29
C PHE A 148 -12.59 9.02 5.98
N ALA A 149 -12.46 9.68 7.14
CA ALA A 149 -13.62 10.19 7.86
C ALA A 149 -14.42 11.22 7.06
N ARG A 150 -13.74 12.12 6.35
CA ARG A 150 -14.39 13.14 5.51
C ARG A 150 -15.09 12.55 4.28
N SER A 151 -14.45 11.58 3.64
CA SER A 151 -14.97 10.92 2.42
C SER A 151 -16.02 9.87 2.74
N GLY A 152 -16.06 9.34 3.98
CA GLY A 152 -16.89 8.20 4.35
C GLY A 152 -16.32 6.87 3.85
N ASP A 153 -15.02 6.75 3.70
CA ASP A 153 -14.36 5.54 3.23
C ASP A 153 -14.19 4.55 4.38
N ALA A 154 -14.27 3.26 4.11
CA ALA A 154 -13.87 2.26 5.08
C ALA A 154 -12.37 1.97 4.96
N TRP A 155 -11.73 1.74 6.09
CA TRP A 155 -10.35 1.27 6.17
C TRP A 155 -10.30 -0.13 6.76
N VAL A 156 -9.48 -1.01 6.18
CA VAL A 156 -9.31 -2.40 6.58
C VAL A 156 -7.82 -2.71 6.70
N GLY A 157 -7.36 -3.06 7.90
CA GLY A 157 -5.98 -3.46 8.16
C GLY A 157 -5.86 -4.97 8.29
N ILE A 158 -4.90 -5.59 7.56
CA ILE A 158 -4.65 -7.04 7.57
C ILE A 158 -3.28 -7.30 8.18
N THR A 159 -3.21 -8.15 9.21
CA THR A 159 -1.92 -8.65 9.72
C THR A 159 -1.22 -9.47 8.62
N ALA A 160 -0.02 -9.02 8.22
CA ALA A 160 0.65 -9.48 7.00
C ALA A 160 1.86 -10.40 7.25
N LYS A 161 2.34 -10.53 8.50
CA LYS A 161 3.58 -11.29 8.80
C LYS A 161 3.52 -12.10 10.09
N PRO A 162 4.25 -13.24 10.16
CA PRO A 162 4.36 -14.07 11.37
C PRO A 162 4.84 -13.30 12.61
N VAL A 163 5.78 -12.36 12.44
CA VAL A 163 6.33 -11.57 13.55
C VAL A 163 5.27 -10.73 14.26
N SER A 164 4.29 -10.22 13.53
CA SER A 164 3.14 -9.51 14.10
C SER A 164 2.21 -10.47 14.87
N ILE A 165 2.05 -11.72 14.41
CA ILE A 165 1.27 -12.73 15.14
C ILE A 165 1.89 -13.01 16.51
N VAL A 166 3.21 -13.09 16.60
CA VAL A 166 3.91 -13.23 17.88
C VAL A 166 3.59 -12.07 18.81
N ALA A 167 3.65 -10.84 18.32
CA ALA A 167 3.32 -9.65 19.09
C ALA A 167 1.85 -9.66 19.56
N LEU A 168 0.92 -10.01 18.69
CA LEU A 168 -0.50 -10.09 19.01
C LEU A 168 -0.78 -11.16 20.09
N LYS A 169 -0.18 -12.34 19.97
CA LYS A 169 -0.31 -13.42 20.98
C LYS A 169 0.27 -13.02 22.33
N ASN A 170 1.38 -12.28 22.37
CA ASN A 170 1.92 -11.74 23.61
C ASN A 170 1.01 -10.68 24.21
N PHE A 171 0.44 -9.81 23.39
CA PHE A 171 -0.47 -8.75 23.82
C PHE A 171 -1.74 -9.33 24.47
N ASN A 172 -2.40 -10.28 23.81
CA ASN A 172 -3.56 -10.98 24.37
C ASN A 172 -3.61 -12.45 23.92
N PRO A 173 -3.06 -13.38 24.73
CA PRO A 173 -2.96 -14.80 24.36
C PRO A 173 -4.30 -15.49 24.10
N LYS A 174 -5.37 -15.08 24.82
CA LYS A 174 -6.71 -15.65 24.64
C LYS A 174 -7.36 -15.15 23.35
N ARG A 175 -7.32 -13.82 23.13
CA ARG A 175 -7.93 -13.18 21.96
C ARG A 175 -7.31 -13.66 20.66
N TYR A 176 -6.00 -13.85 20.63
CA TYR A 176 -5.23 -14.16 19.44
C TYR A 176 -4.70 -15.61 19.39
N ALA A 177 -5.24 -16.51 20.22
CA ALA A 177 -4.81 -17.90 20.29
C ALA A 177 -4.81 -18.60 18.92
N ALA A 178 -5.85 -18.37 18.12
CA ALA A 178 -6.07 -19.04 16.84
C ALA A 178 -5.17 -18.54 15.71
N LEU A 179 -4.53 -17.37 15.84
CA LEU A 179 -3.70 -16.81 14.76
C LEU A 179 -2.57 -17.77 14.38
N SER A 180 -2.36 -17.99 13.08
CA SER A 180 -1.34 -18.91 12.58
C SER A 180 -0.90 -18.56 11.18
N PHE A 181 0.41 -18.45 10.99
CA PHE A 181 1.11 -18.47 9.70
C PHE A 181 2.10 -19.61 9.72
N ALA A 182 1.60 -20.83 10.02
CA ALA A 182 2.46 -22.00 10.11
C ALA A 182 3.08 -22.35 8.76
N ASN A 183 4.37 -22.72 8.76
CA ASN A 183 4.99 -23.30 7.60
C ASN A 183 4.36 -24.70 7.36
N PRO A 184 3.82 -24.96 6.17
CA PRO A 184 3.22 -26.26 5.86
C PRO A 184 4.23 -27.39 5.75
N LEU A 185 5.53 -27.04 5.57
CA LEU A 185 6.61 -28.01 5.47
C LEU A 185 7.24 -28.26 6.85
N PRO A 186 7.57 -29.52 7.19
CA PRO A 186 8.32 -29.84 8.41
C PRO A 186 9.64 -29.07 8.50
N VAL A 187 10.14 -28.91 9.72
CA VAL A 187 11.36 -28.15 10.00
C VAL A 187 12.60 -28.76 9.35
N ASP A 188 12.62 -30.06 9.18
CA ASP A 188 13.68 -30.86 8.56
C ASP A 188 13.50 -31.09 7.06
N ASP A 189 12.37 -30.65 6.49
CA ASP A 189 12.15 -30.72 5.04
C ASP A 189 13.15 -29.83 4.29
N THR A 190 13.74 -30.37 3.22
CA THR A 190 14.71 -29.66 2.38
C THR A 190 14.12 -28.44 1.69
N GLY A 191 12.80 -28.44 1.48
CA GLY A 191 12.04 -27.29 0.96
C GLY A 191 11.80 -26.20 2.01
N ASN A 192 12.04 -26.44 3.29
CA ASN A 192 11.90 -25.45 4.36
C ASN A 192 13.18 -24.61 4.48
N CYS A 193 13.25 -23.53 3.74
CA CYS A 193 14.46 -22.72 3.60
C CYS A 193 14.52 -21.54 4.59
N SER A 194 14.51 -21.83 5.84
CA SER A 194 14.67 -20.84 6.93
C SER A 194 15.99 -20.07 6.93
N LYS A 195 16.95 -20.46 6.07
CA LYS A 195 18.29 -19.85 6.04
C LYS A 195 18.38 -18.51 5.33
N VAL A 196 17.36 -18.11 4.58
CA VAL A 196 17.41 -16.95 3.68
C VAL A 196 16.73 -15.71 4.26
N ALA A 197 15.79 -15.86 5.17
CA ALA A 197 15.05 -14.74 5.73
C ALA A 197 15.57 -14.36 7.13
N ARG A 198 15.76 -13.07 7.33
CA ARG A 198 16.30 -12.47 8.56
C ARG A 198 15.46 -12.78 9.82
N ASP A 199 14.14 -13.01 9.65
CA ASP A 199 13.16 -13.14 10.74
C ASP A 199 12.31 -14.41 10.59
N SER A 200 12.71 -15.35 9.72
CA SER A 200 11.92 -16.56 9.52
C SER A 200 12.29 -17.60 10.57
N GLU A 201 11.37 -17.81 11.48
CA GLU A 201 11.36 -19.06 12.21
C GLU A 201 11.03 -20.19 11.22
N ARG A 202 11.68 -21.34 11.32
CA ARG A 202 11.42 -22.52 10.46
C ARG A 202 9.98 -23.00 10.53
N THR A 203 9.28 -22.64 11.59
CA THR A 203 7.89 -23.01 11.86
C THR A 203 6.86 -22.11 11.21
N THR A 204 7.27 -20.99 10.55
CA THR A 204 6.36 -20.00 9.96
C THR A 204 6.65 -19.74 8.49
N GLU A 205 5.67 -19.21 7.76
CA GLU A 205 5.74 -18.88 6.33
C GLU A 205 5.28 -17.46 6.04
N ASN A 206 6.14 -16.67 5.40
CA ASN A 206 5.84 -15.29 4.99
C ASN A 206 4.98 -15.20 3.73
N GLY A 207 5.06 -16.21 2.84
CA GLY A 207 4.43 -16.20 1.52
C GLY A 207 2.92 -16.41 1.52
N LEU A 208 2.30 -16.65 2.69
CA LEU A 208 0.84 -16.79 2.82
C LEU A 208 0.09 -15.48 2.56
N VAL A 209 0.76 -14.33 2.72
CA VAL A 209 0.15 -13.00 2.66
C VAL A 209 -0.54 -12.71 1.33
N TRP A 210 -0.09 -13.30 0.23
CA TRP A 210 -0.60 -13.01 -1.10
C TRP A 210 -2.05 -13.44 -1.28
N ASP A 211 -2.32 -14.71 -0.99
CA ASP A 211 -3.68 -15.23 -1.06
C ASP A 211 -4.56 -14.67 0.06
N ILE A 212 -4.00 -14.42 1.24
CA ILE A 212 -4.71 -13.73 2.34
C ILE A 212 -5.23 -12.38 1.87
N PHE A 213 -4.37 -11.56 1.25
CA PHE A 213 -4.76 -10.24 0.76
C PHE A 213 -5.85 -10.33 -0.32
N THR A 214 -5.71 -11.29 -1.24
CA THR A 214 -6.70 -11.57 -2.28
C THR A 214 -8.04 -12.03 -1.70
N GLN A 215 -8.03 -12.98 -0.78
CA GLN A 215 -9.22 -13.58 -0.18
C GLN A 215 -9.97 -12.58 0.71
N VAL A 216 -9.27 -11.74 1.46
CA VAL A 216 -9.90 -10.63 2.21
C VAL A 216 -10.56 -9.63 1.26
N GLY A 217 -9.92 -9.28 0.14
CA GLY A 217 -10.54 -8.45 -0.89
C GLY A 217 -11.82 -9.08 -1.45
N ALA A 218 -11.81 -10.38 -1.74
CA ALA A 218 -12.98 -11.11 -2.19
C ALA A 218 -14.09 -11.16 -1.13
N TRP A 219 -13.74 -11.38 0.15
CA TRP A 219 -14.69 -11.33 1.26
C TRP A 219 -15.37 -9.97 1.39
N LEU A 220 -14.62 -8.87 1.30
CA LEU A 220 -15.18 -7.51 1.38
C LEU A 220 -16.15 -7.19 0.23
N ARG A 221 -16.02 -7.87 -0.91
CA ARG A 221 -16.97 -7.81 -2.04
C ARG A 221 -18.11 -8.82 -1.94
N SER A 222 -18.03 -9.76 -1.00
CA SER A 222 -19.00 -10.83 -0.87
C SER A 222 -20.28 -10.41 -0.15
N ARG A 223 -21.32 -11.22 -0.28
CA ARG A 223 -22.58 -11.10 0.48
C ARG A 223 -22.58 -11.94 1.76
N GLU A 224 -21.42 -12.42 2.18
CA GLU A 224 -21.31 -13.19 3.42
C GLU A 224 -21.84 -12.39 4.62
N PRO A 225 -22.63 -12.99 5.50
CA PRO A 225 -23.16 -12.32 6.67
C PRO A 225 -22.09 -11.74 7.60
N SER A 226 -20.90 -12.35 7.59
CA SER A 226 -19.73 -11.89 8.37
C SER A 226 -19.12 -10.60 7.84
N ASN A 227 -19.44 -10.18 6.59
CA ASN A 227 -18.90 -8.95 6.01
C ASN A 227 -19.61 -7.71 6.61
N PRO A 228 -18.92 -6.89 7.44
CA PRO A 228 -19.53 -5.74 8.10
C PRO A 228 -19.94 -4.63 7.14
N LEU A 229 -19.35 -4.61 5.92
CA LEU A 229 -19.67 -3.62 4.88
C LEU A 229 -20.95 -3.93 4.10
N ASN A 230 -21.62 -5.04 4.40
CA ASN A 230 -22.96 -5.32 3.86
C ASN A 230 -24.04 -4.44 4.50
N TYR A 231 -23.83 -3.91 5.70
CA TYR A 231 -24.79 -3.07 6.43
C TYR A 231 -26.22 -3.67 6.48
N GLY A 232 -26.34 -5.00 6.47
CA GLY A 232 -27.63 -5.70 6.49
C GLY A 232 -28.53 -5.45 5.27
N VAL A 233 -27.97 -5.01 4.13
CA VAL A 233 -28.78 -4.77 2.93
C VAL A 233 -29.25 -6.07 2.29
N SER A 234 -30.44 -6.03 1.66
CA SER A 234 -31.02 -7.16 0.93
C SER A 234 -30.07 -7.66 -0.16
N LYS A 235 -30.08 -8.99 -0.39
CA LYS A 235 -29.30 -9.64 -1.45
C LYS A 235 -29.57 -9.06 -2.85
N ASN A 236 -30.77 -8.56 -3.08
CA ASN A 236 -31.18 -7.98 -4.37
C ASN A 236 -30.82 -6.49 -4.52
N SER A 237 -30.31 -5.84 -3.48
CA SER A 237 -29.87 -4.45 -3.57
C SER A 237 -28.46 -4.35 -4.16
N LYS A 238 -28.09 -3.16 -4.69
CA LYS A 238 -26.73 -2.89 -5.09
C LYS A 238 -25.76 -3.12 -3.91
N HIS A 239 -24.62 -3.79 -4.15
CA HIS A 239 -23.62 -4.02 -3.13
C HIS A 239 -23.10 -2.67 -2.59
N PRO A 240 -22.98 -2.50 -1.26
CA PRO A 240 -22.47 -1.24 -0.71
C PRO A 240 -21.05 -0.93 -1.12
N VAL A 241 -20.15 -1.93 -1.15
CA VAL A 241 -18.77 -1.77 -1.62
C VAL A 241 -18.76 -1.63 -3.14
N GLN A 242 -18.21 -0.53 -3.62
CA GLN A 242 -18.10 -0.21 -5.05
C GLN A 242 -16.65 -0.36 -5.54
N TYR A 243 -15.68 0.12 -4.75
CA TYR A 243 -14.27 0.11 -5.10
C TYR A 243 -13.43 -0.38 -3.91
N LEU A 244 -12.39 -1.18 -4.23
CA LEU A 244 -11.36 -1.60 -3.29
C LEU A 244 -10.01 -1.09 -3.76
N TYR A 245 -9.27 -0.43 -2.85
CA TYR A 245 -7.93 0.06 -3.11
C TYR A 245 -6.94 -0.63 -2.18
N GLY A 246 -5.92 -1.25 -2.75
CA GLY A 246 -4.83 -1.84 -1.97
C GLY A 246 -3.82 -0.77 -1.54
N TRP A 247 -3.46 -0.72 -0.27
CA TRP A 247 -2.42 0.15 0.26
C TRP A 247 -1.32 -0.66 0.95
N GLY A 248 -0.09 -0.33 0.63
CA GLY A 248 1.10 -0.80 1.34
C GLY A 248 2.08 0.36 1.55
N TYR A 249 2.75 0.40 2.69
CA TYR A 249 3.71 1.44 3.05
C TYR A 249 5.03 0.83 3.49
N SER A 250 6.17 1.34 3.00
CA SER A 250 7.50 0.84 3.36
C SER A 250 7.61 -0.67 3.07
N GLN A 251 7.86 -1.51 4.05
CA GLN A 251 7.97 -2.96 3.88
C GLN A 251 6.72 -3.56 3.22
N THR A 252 5.52 -3.13 3.62
CA THR A 252 4.29 -3.61 2.97
C THR A 252 4.00 -2.91 1.63
N GLY A 253 4.61 -1.77 1.38
CA GLY A 253 4.71 -1.19 0.04
C GLY A 253 5.51 -2.09 -0.90
N MET A 254 6.63 -2.68 -0.45
CA MET A 254 7.38 -3.69 -1.20
C MET A 254 6.54 -4.96 -1.42
N PHE A 255 5.72 -5.36 -0.44
CA PHE A 255 4.79 -6.48 -0.60
C PHE A 255 3.74 -6.18 -1.66
N LEU A 256 3.12 -5.01 -1.60
CA LEU A 256 2.13 -4.60 -2.59
C LEU A 256 2.74 -4.54 -4.00
N TYR A 257 3.99 -4.10 -4.10
CA TYR A 257 4.74 -4.11 -5.35
C TYR A 257 4.89 -5.54 -5.92
N THR A 258 5.29 -6.49 -5.07
CA THR A 258 5.38 -7.91 -5.44
C THR A 258 4.00 -8.48 -5.79
N TYR A 259 2.97 -8.15 -5.01
CA TYR A 259 1.60 -8.58 -5.28
C TYR A 259 1.15 -8.16 -6.68
N ILE A 260 1.34 -6.90 -7.04
CA ILE A 260 0.92 -6.37 -8.35
C ILE A 260 1.66 -7.08 -9.50
N ASN A 261 2.95 -7.32 -9.34
CA ASN A 261 3.76 -7.93 -10.40
C ASN A 261 3.58 -9.46 -10.51
N ALA A 262 3.37 -10.14 -9.39
CA ALA A 262 3.45 -11.60 -9.31
C ALA A 262 2.08 -12.28 -9.18
N ILE A 263 1.19 -11.71 -8.36
CA ILE A 263 -0.03 -12.38 -7.93
C ILE A 263 -1.27 -11.81 -8.63
N HIS A 264 -1.39 -10.50 -8.70
CA HIS A 264 -2.51 -9.84 -9.37
C HIS A 264 -2.84 -10.40 -10.76
N PRO A 265 -1.85 -10.73 -11.64
CA PRO A 265 -2.15 -11.35 -12.94
C PRO A 265 -2.74 -12.78 -12.87
N LEU A 266 -2.55 -13.46 -11.73
CA LEU A 266 -3.02 -14.85 -11.52
C LEU A 266 -4.42 -14.91 -10.90
N VAL A 267 -4.89 -13.81 -10.28
CA VAL A 267 -6.10 -13.83 -9.45
C VAL A 267 -7.17 -12.91 -10.03
N LEU A 268 -8.11 -13.49 -10.75
CA LEU A 268 -9.28 -12.78 -11.23
C LEU A 268 -10.53 -13.23 -10.47
N GLN A 269 -11.47 -12.32 -10.29
CA GLN A 269 -12.79 -12.60 -9.76
C GLN A 269 -13.59 -13.46 -10.77
N SER A 270 -14.72 -14.02 -10.35
CA SER A 270 -15.61 -14.79 -11.22
C SER A 270 -16.16 -13.99 -12.41
N ASP A 271 -16.15 -12.66 -12.34
CA ASP A 271 -16.53 -11.74 -13.41
C ASP A 271 -15.34 -11.32 -14.31
N GLY A 272 -14.17 -11.93 -14.12
CA GLY A 272 -12.94 -11.62 -14.85
C GLY A 272 -12.23 -10.34 -14.43
N LYS A 273 -12.70 -9.66 -13.37
CA LYS A 273 -12.06 -8.45 -12.84
C LYS A 273 -11.01 -8.77 -11.79
N PRO A 274 -10.02 -7.91 -11.61
CA PRO A 274 -9.07 -8.04 -10.51
C PRO A 274 -9.76 -7.81 -9.15
N PRO A 275 -9.20 -8.35 -8.05
CA PRO A 275 -9.76 -8.16 -6.71
C PRO A 275 -9.77 -6.70 -6.25
N TYR A 276 -8.82 -5.89 -6.72
CA TYR A 276 -8.67 -4.48 -6.37
C TYR A 276 -8.80 -3.58 -7.60
N ASP A 277 -9.43 -2.42 -7.43
CA ASP A 277 -9.65 -1.44 -8.51
C ASP A 277 -8.50 -0.44 -8.66
N GLY A 278 -7.54 -0.46 -7.75
CA GLY A 278 -6.35 0.37 -7.81
C GLY A 278 -5.43 0.14 -6.62
N TYR A 279 -4.20 0.65 -6.72
CA TYR A 279 -3.16 0.44 -5.72
C TYR A 279 -2.43 1.73 -5.38
N LEU A 280 -2.13 1.91 -4.08
CA LEU A 280 -1.28 2.98 -3.55
C LEU A 280 -0.06 2.37 -2.85
N ILE A 281 1.12 2.57 -3.44
CA ILE A 281 2.39 2.11 -2.90
C ILE A 281 3.10 3.30 -2.26
N GLY A 282 3.23 3.29 -0.94
CA GLY A 282 3.96 4.30 -0.19
C GLY A 282 5.40 3.87 0.10
N VAL A 283 6.35 4.74 -0.22
CA VAL A 283 7.78 4.72 0.15
C VAL A 283 8.49 3.35 0.00
N ALA A 284 8.17 2.65 -1.10
CA ALA A 284 8.80 1.38 -1.44
C ALA A 284 9.72 1.53 -2.65
N SER A 285 10.96 1.09 -2.50
CA SER A 285 12.01 1.22 -3.51
C SER A 285 11.93 0.17 -4.64
N GLY A 286 11.10 -0.85 -4.49
CA GLY A 286 10.94 -1.95 -5.44
C GLY A 286 10.21 -3.14 -4.81
N PRO A 287 10.18 -4.31 -5.47
CA PRO A 287 9.51 -5.49 -4.97
C PRO A 287 10.25 -6.13 -3.77
N GLY A 288 9.48 -6.72 -2.86
CA GLY A 288 9.97 -7.60 -1.81
C GLY A 288 10.13 -9.05 -2.29
N GLN A 289 10.59 -9.91 -1.40
CA GLN A 289 10.68 -11.34 -1.64
C GLN A 289 9.29 -11.98 -1.75
N LEU A 290 9.13 -12.93 -2.66
CA LEU A 290 7.87 -13.64 -2.88
C LEU A 290 7.52 -14.61 -1.72
N ASN A 291 8.53 -15.20 -1.13
CA ASN A 291 8.46 -15.99 0.10
C ASN A 291 9.82 -15.92 0.80
N GLN A 292 9.93 -16.53 1.98
CA GLN A 292 11.18 -16.50 2.75
C GLN A 292 12.37 -17.21 2.07
N CYS A 293 12.09 -18.07 1.08
CA CYS A 293 13.11 -18.80 0.32
C CYS A 293 13.59 -18.06 -0.93
N SER A 294 12.78 -17.12 -1.41
CA SER A 294 13.06 -16.43 -2.66
C SER A 294 14.25 -15.51 -2.52
N ALA A 295 15.14 -15.53 -3.50
CA ALA A 295 16.18 -14.51 -3.63
C ALA A 295 15.55 -13.13 -3.89
N GLN A 296 16.26 -12.09 -3.52
CA GLN A 296 15.88 -10.72 -3.92
C GLN A 296 16.01 -10.58 -5.44
N ILE A 297 15.07 -9.86 -6.03
CA ILE A 297 15.10 -9.56 -7.46
C ILE A 297 16.26 -8.56 -7.71
N PRO A 298 17.18 -8.86 -8.66
CA PRO A 298 18.26 -7.95 -9.01
C PRO A 298 17.76 -6.58 -9.44
N ARG A 299 18.57 -5.53 -9.26
CA ARG A 299 18.17 -4.14 -9.58
C ARG A 299 17.87 -3.92 -11.06
N GLU A 300 18.50 -4.70 -11.94
CA GLU A 300 18.36 -4.61 -13.40
C GLU A 300 17.20 -5.47 -13.93
N ASP A 301 16.57 -6.24 -13.07
CA ASP A 301 15.47 -7.12 -13.46
C ASP A 301 14.23 -6.31 -13.85
N PRO A 302 13.55 -6.66 -14.97
CA PRO A 302 12.32 -5.97 -15.38
C PRO A 302 11.22 -5.92 -14.32
N ARG A 303 11.19 -6.88 -13.39
CA ARG A 303 10.25 -6.93 -12.26
C ARG A 303 10.46 -5.82 -11.23
N GLN A 304 11.56 -5.06 -11.33
CA GLN A 304 11.77 -3.82 -10.56
C GLN A 304 10.80 -2.70 -10.95
N GLN A 305 10.04 -2.87 -12.04
CA GLN A 305 9.05 -1.91 -12.48
C GLN A 305 7.67 -2.55 -12.57
N ILE A 306 6.64 -1.84 -12.11
CA ILE A 306 5.25 -2.25 -12.31
C ILE A 306 4.84 -1.86 -13.71
N ARG A 307 4.22 -2.80 -14.44
CA ARG A 307 3.69 -2.57 -15.79
C ARG A 307 2.41 -3.35 -16.00
N ASN A 308 1.51 -2.78 -16.80
CA ASN A 308 0.32 -3.48 -17.31
C ASN A 308 -0.56 -4.09 -16.19
N ALA A 309 -0.74 -3.41 -15.07
CA ALA A 309 -1.59 -3.88 -13.98
C ALA A 309 -3.09 -3.92 -14.35
N GLY A 310 -3.50 -3.29 -15.45
CA GLY A 310 -4.90 -3.20 -15.85
C GLY A 310 -5.76 -2.28 -15.00
N VAL A 311 -5.26 -1.87 -13.84
CA VAL A 311 -5.88 -0.92 -12.90
C VAL A 311 -4.89 0.19 -12.55
N PRO A 312 -5.37 1.35 -12.07
CA PRO A 312 -4.50 2.45 -11.63
C PRO A 312 -3.53 2.04 -10.52
N VAL A 313 -2.25 2.37 -10.69
CA VAL A 313 -1.21 2.22 -9.67
C VAL A 313 -0.55 3.56 -9.44
N VAL A 314 -0.56 4.03 -8.20
CA VAL A 314 0.17 5.23 -7.78
C VAL A 314 1.28 4.84 -6.83
N ARG A 315 2.51 5.17 -7.17
CA ARG A 315 3.70 5.01 -6.34
C ARG A 315 4.11 6.36 -5.77
N VAL A 316 4.34 6.43 -4.46
CA VAL A 316 4.70 7.65 -3.75
C VAL A 316 5.98 7.42 -2.97
N MET A 317 6.99 8.27 -3.18
CA MET A 317 8.24 8.24 -2.43
C MET A 317 8.39 9.51 -1.60
N SER A 318 9.00 9.40 -0.44
CA SER A 318 9.43 10.56 0.34
C SER A 318 10.78 11.09 -0.15
N GLN A 319 11.17 12.28 0.31
CA GLN A 319 12.52 12.79 0.04
C GLN A 319 13.59 11.91 0.68
N SER A 320 13.32 11.22 1.81
CA SER A 320 14.26 10.24 2.39
C SER A 320 14.59 9.11 1.43
N ASP A 321 13.62 8.73 0.60
CA ASP A 321 13.67 7.52 -0.22
C ASP A 321 14.05 7.78 -1.67
N TYR A 322 14.28 9.04 -2.06
CA TYR A 322 14.50 9.40 -3.47
C TYR A 322 15.63 8.58 -4.11
N LEU A 323 16.72 8.36 -3.38
CA LEU A 323 17.89 7.67 -3.91
C LEU A 323 17.65 6.16 -4.06
N SER A 324 17.04 5.52 -3.07
CA SER A 324 16.69 4.10 -3.12
C SER A 324 15.61 3.81 -4.17
N GLY A 325 14.74 4.79 -4.43
CA GLY A 325 13.64 4.68 -5.36
C GLY A 325 13.98 4.97 -6.83
N ILE A 326 15.18 5.45 -7.14
CA ILE A 326 15.57 5.84 -8.51
C ILE A 326 15.46 4.64 -9.48
N ALA A 327 15.90 3.45 -9.09
CA ALA A 327 15.87 2.26 -9.94
C ALA A 327 14.44 1.86 -10.36
N ALA A 328 13.45 2.20 -9.54
CA ALA A 328 12.05 1.93 -9.83
C ALA A 328 11.32 3.10 -10.51
N ARG A 329 12.00 4.22 -10.80
CA ARG A 329 11.44 5.30 -11.60
C ARG A 329 11.18 4.83 -13.01
N ARG A 330 10.05 5.18 -13.54
CA ARG A 330 9.70 5.03 -14.95
C ARG A 330 8.73 6.15 -15.36
N PRO A 331 8.56 6.39 -16.66
CA PRO A 331 7.57 7.35 -17.13
C PRO A 331 6.16 7.02 -16.65
N ASP A 332 5.41 8.05 -16.33
CA ASP A 332 3.97 7.98 -16.09
C ASP A 332 3.23 7.51 -17.33
N SER A 333 2.17 6.73 -17.14
CA SER A 333 1.32 6.25 -18.22
C SER A 333 -0.16 6.39 -17.84
N ASP A 334 -0.94 6.94 -18.79
CA ASP A 334 -2.40 7.08 -18.68
C ASP A 334 -3.12 6.11 -19.64
N VAL A 335 -2.38 5.21 -20.28
CA VAL A 335 -2.90 4.31 -21.33
C VAL A 335 -3.08 2.90 -20.77
N ALA A 336 -4.32 2.39 -20.80
CA ALA A 336 -4.60 1.01 -20.39
C ALA A 336 -3.86 0.00 -21.31
N PRO A 337 -3.38 -1.11 -20.78
CA PRO A 337 -3.49 -1.57 -19.40
C PRO A 337 -2.44 -1.01 -18.44
N ASP A 338 -1.56 -0.11 -18.88
CA ASP A 338 -0.44 0.44 -18.13
C ASP A 338 -0.81 1.80 -17.50
N LEU A 339 -1.67 1.77 -16.48
CA LEU A 339 -2.10 2.95 -15.73
C LEU A 339 -1.17 3.17 -14.53
N PHE A 340 -0.18 4.09 -14.65
CA PHE A 340 0.85 4.29 -13.65
C PHE A 340 1.17 5.77 -13.40
N ARG A 341 1.30 6.15 -12.12
CA ARG A 341 1.75 7.45 -11.69
C ARG A 341 2.83 7.33 -10.63
N ASN A 342 3.93 8.09 -10.77
CA ASN A 342 4.97 8.18 -9.76
C ASN A 342 5.02 9.58 -9.15
N TYR A 343 5.02 9.64 -7.81
CA TYR A 343 5.23 10.87 -7.06
C TYR A 343 6.41 10.76 -6.13
N GLU A 344 7.07 11.88 -5.91
CA GLU A 344 8.10 12.07 -4.89
C GLU A 344 7.77 13.35 -4.15
N ILE A 345 7.70 13.31 -2.82
CA ILE A 345 7.25 14.44 -2.01
C ILE A 345 8.47 15.20 -1.51
N ALA A 346 8.66 16.43 -1.99
CA ALA A 346 9.74 17.30 -1.53
C ALA A 346 9.53 17.73 -0.06
N GLY A 347 10.58 17.70 0.74
CA GLY A 347 10.58 18.06 2.15
C GLY A 347 10.13 16.93 3.10
N SER A 348 9.58 15.84 2.58
CA SER A 348 9.01 14.77 3.38
C SER A 348 10.05 13.79 3.91
N ALA A 349 9.78 13.22 5.10
CA ALA A 349 10.47 12.06 5.61
C ALA A 349 9.67 10.78 5.38
N HIS A 350 10.36 9.63 5.35
CA HIS A 350 9.72 8.32 5.30
C HIS A 350 8.89 8.07 6.55
N ALA A 351 9.50 8.25 7.73
CA ALA A 351 8.84 8.06 9.02
C ALA A 351 8.43 9.41 9.62
N THR A 352 7.14 9.64 9.76
CA THR A 352 6.57 10.84 10.35
C THR A 352 6.13 10.62 11.81
N PRO A 353 5.95 11.68 12.60
CA PRO A 353 5.38 11.55 13.94
C PRO A 353 4.01 10.87 13.97
N ASP A 354 3.17 11.06 12.94
CA ASP A 354 1.81 10.52 12.89
C ASP A 354 1.77 9.00 12.92
N GLU A 355 2.75 8.33 12.31
CA GLU A 355 2.85 6.87 12.33
C GLU A 355 2.92 6.31 13.75
N LEU A 356 3.60 7.00 14.66
CA LEU A 356 3.69 6.59 16.06
C LEU A 356 2.56 7.17 16.93
N ASN A 357 2.02 8.32 16.55
CA ASN A 357 0.90 8.94 17.28
C ASN A 357 -0.37 8.09 17.19
N PHE A 358 -0.63 7.51 16.02
CA PHE A 358 -1.83 6.71 15.75
C PHE A 358 -1.55 5.20 15.66
N ALA A 359 -0.34 4.75 16.05
CA ALA A 359 -0.02 3.35 16.32
C ALA A 359 -0.46 2.96 17.74
N ALA A 360 -0.31 1.67 18.09
CA ALA A 360 -0.57 1.19 19.45
C ALA A 360 0.15 2.04 20.51
N SER A 361 -0.45 2.17 21.67
CA SER A 361 0.14 2.92 22.79
C SER A 361 1.48 2.31 23.24
N PRO A 362 2.37 3.08 23.88
CA PRO A 362 3.60 2.56 24.45
C PRO A 362 3.36 1.37 25.38
N GLU A 363 2.29 1.41 26.17
CA GLU A 363 1.92 0.36 27.12
C GLU A 363 1.52 -0.94 26.37
N ASP A 364 0.75 -0.83 25.29
CA ASP A 364 0.33 -1.96 24.49
C ASP A 364 1.52 -2.57 23.71
N ILE A 365 2.45 -1.74 23.23
CA ILE A 365 3.68 -2.20 22.57
C ILE A 365 4.53 -3.03 23.56
N ILE A 366 4.69 -2.54 24.79
CA ILE A 366 5.43 -3.25 25.84
C ILE A 366 4.71 -4.56 26.20
N ARG A 367 3.38 -4.53 26.36
CA ARG A 367 2.57 -5.71 26.61
C ARG A 367 2.67 -6.75 25.50
N ALA A 368 2.85 -6.31 24.25
CA ALA A 368 3.12 -7.17 23.10
C ALA A 368 4.56 -7.75 23.08
N GLY A 369 5.37 -7.48 24.11
CA GLY A 369 6.75 -7.94 24.18
C GLY A 369 7.66 -7.23 23.18
N ARG A 370 7.37 -5.96 22.87
CA ARG A 370 8.13 -5.14 21.92
C ARG A 370 8.65 -3.86 22.55
N SER A 371 9.66 -3.28 21.93
CA SER A 371 10.21 -1.99 22.36
C SER A 371 9.50 -0.85 21.65
N VAL A 372 9.20 0.20 22.39
CA VAL A 372 8.72 1.46 21.77
C VAL A 372 9.86 2.03 20.93
N PRO A 373 9.62 2.34 19.64
CA PRO A 373 10.66 2.88 18.78
C PRO A 373 11.25 4.18 19.34
N ALA A 374 12.55 4.18 19.59
CA ALA A 374 13.28 5.38 19.97
C ALA A 374 13.64 6.18 18.71
N MET A 375 13.43 7.49 18.76
CA MET A 375 13.68 8.42 17.65
C MET A 375 14.51 9.61 18.15
N GLN A 376 15.62 9.33 18.81
CA GLN A 376 16.59 10.35 19.25
C GLN A 376 17.65 10.51 18.16
N CYS A 377 17.47 11.54 17.32
CA CYS A 377 18.37 11.83 16.22
C CYS A 377 19.32 12.99 16.58
N THR A 378 20.47 13.04 15.90
CA THR A 378 21.56 13.98 16.20
C THR A 378 21.20 15.42 15.83
N GLU A 379 20.57 15.59 14.67
CA GLU A 379 20.17 16.91 14.18
C GLU A 379 18.88 17.36 14.86
N GLY A 380 18.69 18.66 14.91
CA GLY A 380 17.59 19.44 15.45
C GLY A 380 16.23 18.79 15.66
N PRO A 381 15.14 19.51 15.78
CA PRO A 381 13.84 18.88 16.01
C PRO A 381 13.47 17.94 14.87
N ARG A 382 12.89 16.79 15.19
CA ARG A 382 12.36 15.85 14.22
C ARG A 382 11.39 16.56 13.27
N SER A 383 11.50 16.25 11.99
CA SER A 383 10.61 16.82 10.97
C SER A 383 9.15 16.65 11.34
N ARG A 384 8.40 17.73 11.30
CA ARG A 384 6.93 17.77 11.44
C ARG A 384 6.24 17.90 10.08
N PHE A 385 6.96 17.63 9.00
CA PHE A 385 6.40 17.69 7.65
C PHE A 385 5.18 16.76 7.54
N PRO A 386 3.99 17.26 7.19
CA PRO A 386 2.77 16.45 7.17
C PRO A 386 2.61 15.71 5.85
N ASN A 387 3.05 14.45 5.79
CA ASN A 387 2.86 13.59 4.61
C ASN A 387 1.38 13.44 4.22
N SER A 388 0.47 13.53 5.19
CA SER A 388 -0.98 13.43 5.00
C SER A 388 -1.52 14.34 3.91
N ILE A 389 -0.98 15.56 3.75
CA ILE A 389 -1.45 16.52 2.74
C ILE A 389 -1.35 15.94 1.32
N ALA A 390 -0.19 15.38 0.98
CA ALA A 390 0.02 14.78 -0.32
C ALA A 390 -0.75 13.46 -0.46
N PHE A 391 -0.69 12.58 0.54
CA PHE A 391 -1.37 11.29 0.50
C PHE A 391 -2.89 11.42 0.40
N ASN A 392 -3.51 12.38 1.08
CA ASN A 392 -4.95 12.65 0.98
C ASN A 392 -5.37 13.05 -0.44
N ALA A 393 -4.60 13.93 -1.08
CA ALA A 393 -4.86 14.34 -2.47
C ALA A 393 -4.62 13.19 -3.46
N ILE A 394 -3.58 12.39 -3.23
CA ILE A 394 -3.23 11.23 -4.04
C ILE A 394 -4.34 10.16 -3.97
N LEU A 395 -4.88 9.90 -2.78
CA LEU A 395 -6.02 8.99 -2.61
C LEU A 395 -7.24 9.47 -3.41
N GLN A 396 -7.64 10.74 -3.27
CA GLN A 396 -8.74 11.29 -4.07
C GLN A 396 -8.48 11.17 -5.58
N ASN A 397 -7.26 11.39 -6.03
CA ASN A 397 -6.89 11.24 -7.43
C ASN A 397 -6.93 9.77 -7.89
N LEU A 398 -6.50 8.81 -7.05
CA LEU A 398 -6.61 7.38 -7.34
C LEU A 398 -8.08 6.96 -7.47
N GLU A 399 -8.94 7.42 -6.57
CA GLU A 399 -10.39 7.20 -6.61
C GLU A 399 -11.02 7.76 -7.89
N LEU A 400 -10.66 8.98 -8.27
CA LEU A 400 -11.12 9.61 -9.52
C LEU A 400 -10.64 8.81 -10.75
N TRP A 401 -9.41 8.32 -10.71
CA TRP A 401 -8.86 7.55 -11.80
C TRP A 401 -9.58 6.22 -11.98
N ALA A 402 -9.74 5.45 -10.89
CA ALA A 402 -10.40 4.16 -10.93
C ALA A 402 -11.91 4.28 -11.25
N SER A 403 -12.60 5.27 -10.67
CA SER A 403 -14.06 5.37 -10.78
C SER A 403 -14.57 6.19 -11.95
N LYS A 404 -13.79 7.18 -12.43
CA LYS A 404 -14.19 8.15 -13.45
C LYS A 404 -13.22 8.26 -14.61
N HIS A 405 -12.15 7.47 -14.61
CA HIS A 405 -11.08 7.50 -15.62
C HIS A 405 -10.42 8.89 -15.76
N ILE A 406 -10.39 9.67 -14.67
CA ILE A 406 -9.72 10.98 -14.62
C ILE A 406 -8.32 10.76 -14.05
N PRO A 407 -7.26 10.81 -14.88
CA PRO A 407 -5.90 10.54 -14.42
C PRO A 407 -5.44 11.58 -13.38
N PRO A 408 -4.58 11.18 -12.44
CA PRO A 408 -3.94 12.10 -11.51
C PRO A 408 -3.06 13.13 -12.23
N PRO A 409 -2.83 14.32 -11.68
CA PRO A 409 -1.88 15.27 -12.24
C PRO A 409 -0.48 14.66 -12.34
N ARG A 410 0.36 15.16 -13.22
CA ARG A 410 1.77 14.75 -13.32
C ARG A 410 2.63 15.70 -12.49
N ALA A 411 3.67 15.17 -11.88
CA ALA A 411 4.69 15.95 -11.20
C ALA A 411 6.07 15.49 -11.64
N GLU A 412 6.99 16.44 -11.82
CA GLU A 412 8.38 16.12 -12.04
C GLU A 412 8.97 15.45 -10.79
N PRO A 413 9.84 14.47 -10.92
CA PRO A 413 10.51 13.88 -9.76
C PRO A 413 11.44 14.88 -9.07
N ILE A 414 11.86 14.58 -7.85
CA ILE A 414 12.92 15.34 -7.17
C ILE A 414 14.16 15.36 -8.07
N LYS A 415 14.70 16.55 -8.35
CA LYS A 415 15.93 16.69 -9.11
C LYS A 415 17.12 16.20 -8.32
N VAL A 416 17.92 15.35 -8.95
CA VAL A 416 19.11 14.74 -8.33
C VAL A 416 20.32 15.05 -9.19
N ASP A 417 21.39 15.54 -8.55
CA ASP A 417 22.70 15.73 -9.14
C ASP A 417 23.75 15.04 -8.27
N ASN A 418 24.63 14.24 -8.88
CA ASN A 418 25.67 13.49 -8.18
C ASN A 418 25.18 12.72 -6.93
N GLY A 419 23.99 12.10 -7.03
CA GLY A 419 23.37 11.32 -5.94
C GLY A 419 22.79 12.16 -4.81
N LYS A 420 22.70 13.48 -4.94
CA LYS A 420 22.11 14.39 -3.96
C LYS A 420 20.94 15.17 -4.54
N PRO A 421 19.93 15.52 -3.74
CA PRO A 421 18.86 16.38 -4.23
C PRO A 421 19.41 17.76 -4.57
N VAL A 422 18.98 18.31 -5.70
CA VAL A 422 19.24 19.71 -6.03
C VAL A 422 18.35 20.56 -5.14
N LEU A 423 18.97 21.56 -4.49
CA LEU A 423 18.29 22.40 -3.51
C LEU A 423 18.03 23.81 -4.07
N ASP A 424 16.95 24.43 -3.62
CA ASP A 424 16.66 25.83 -3.84
C ASP A 424 17.48 26.73 -2.89
N LYS A 425 17.29 28.04 -3.01
CA LYS A 425 17.99 29.04 -2.17
C LYS A 425 17.68 28.94 -0.67
N PHE A 426 16.70 28.16 -0.29
CA PHE A 426 16.27 27.89 1.09
C PHE A 426 16.72 26.54 1.62
N GLY A 427 17.45 25.79 0.80
CA GLY A 427 17.90 24.44 1.14
C GLY A 427 16.83 23.35 0.95
N ASN A 428 15.68 23.66 0.36
CA ASN A 428 14.62 22.71 0.09
C ASN A 428 14.77 22.06 -1.30
N ALA A 429 14.37 20.78 -1.44
CA ALA A 429 14.52 20.06 -2.69
C ALA A 429 13.71 20.70 -3.85
N ILE A 430 14.30 20.71 -5.04
CA ILE A 430 13.66 21.15 -6.30
C ILE A 430 13.02 19.92 -6.97
N GLY A 431 11.83 20.12 -7.55
CA GLY A 431 11.01 19.05 -8.12
C GLY A 431 10.17 18.37 -7.06
N GLY A 432 9.58 17.24 -7.41
CA GLY A 432 8.64 16.53 -6.57
C GLY A 432 7.27 17.20 -6.40
N VAL A 433 6.37 16.53 -5.73
CA VAL A 433 5.12 17.13 -5.23
C VAL A 433 5.47 18.10 -4.11
N ARG A 434 5.06 19.34 -4.25
CA ARG A 434 5.40 20.43 -3.35
C ARG A 434 4.17 20.89 -2.58
N SER A 435 4.39 21.52 -1.45
CA SER A 435 3.35 22.06 -0.57
C SER A 435 3.76 23.46 -0.07
N PRO A 436 2.89 24.21 0.62
CA PRO A 436 3.27 25.49 1.21
C PRO A 436 4.49 25.40 2.14
N TYR A 437 4.75 24.25 2.76
CA TYR A 437 5.93 24.03 3.60
C TYR A 437 7.24 24.22 2.84
N VAL A 438 7.23 23.93 1.53
CA VAL A 438 8.41 24.03 0.66
C VAL A 438 8.37 25.29 -0.22
N ASP A 439 7.19 25.71 -0.70
CA ASP A 439 7.04 26.83 -1.62
C ASP A 439 6.93 28.20 -0.92
N VAL A 440 6.42 28.20 0.31
CA VAL A 440 6.29 29.36 1.21
C VAL A 440 6.97 29.03 2.54
N PRO A 441 8.29 28.74 2.51
CA PRO A 441 8.96 28.05 3.60
C PRO A 441 9.14 28.95 4.83
N THR A 442 9.01 28.35 5.99
CA THR A 442 9.43 28.89 7.30
C THR A 442 10.57 28.06 7.90
N SER A 443 10.97 27.01 7.21
CA SER A 443 12.03 26.08 7.61
C SER A 443 12.72 25.49 6.37
N THR A 444 13.94 25.02 6.56
CA THR A 444 14.55 24.02 5.67
C THR A 444 14.14 22.63 6.14
N TRP A 445 13.71 21.79 5.19
CA TRP A 445 13.21 20.44 5.45
C TRP A 445 14.17 19.39 4.94
N PHE A 446 14.61 18.51 5.83
CA PHE A 446 15.51 17.41 5.53
C PHE A 446 14.76 16.08 5.62
N GLY A 447 14.84 15.26 4.59
CA GLY A 447 14.20 13.94 4.57
C GLY A 447 14.88 12.93 5.50
N SER A 448 16.13 13.15 5.88
CA SER A 448 16.96 12.23 6.68
C SER A 448 17.58 12.94 7.86
N SER A 449 17.92 12.15 8.89
CA SER A 449 18.73 12.59 10.04
C SER A 449 19.83 11.56 10.29
N THR A 450 20.83 11.91 11.08
CA THR A 450 21.84 10.99 11.59
C THR A 450 21.49 10.53 13.01
N GLY A 451 22.01 9.38 13.43
CA GLY A 451 21.74 8.79 14.73
C GLY A 451 21.39 7.31 14.62
N GLU A 452 20.91 6.76 15.72
CA GLU A 452 20.56 5.33 15.81
C GLU A 452 19.17 5.01 15.24
N SER A 453 18.89 3.72 15.07
CA SER A 453 17.58 3.19 14.68
C SER A 453 17.08 3.80 13.36
N PHE A 454 15.87 4.34 13.33
CA PHE A 454 15.20 4.87 12.14
C PHE A 454 15.54 6.35 11.85
N CYS A 455 16.57 6.93 12.46
CA CYS A 455 16.92 8.34 12.23
C CYS A 455 17.19 8.65 10.75
N PHE A 456 17.81 7.74 10.01
CA PHE A 456 18.11 7.92 8.60
C PHE A 456 16.86 8.11 7.70
N ILE A 457 15.67 7.78 8.21
CA ILE A 457 14.39 7.97 7.52
C ILE A 457 13.42 8.92 8.25
N ALA A 458 13.83 9.50 9.39
CA ALA A 458 12.96 10.32 10.23
C ALA A 458 12.94 11.80 9.86
N GLY A 459 13.98 12.29 9.21
CA GLY A 459 14.11 13.68 8.83
C GLY A 459 14.20 14.65 10.02
N HIS A 460 14.60 15.88 9.72
CA HIS A 460 14.61 17.00 10.67
C HIS A 460 14.20 18.29 9.97
N GLU A 461 13.89 19.32 10.75
CA GLU A 461 13.63 20.66 10.25
C GLU A 461 14.58 21.67 10.88
N VAL A 462 14.98 22.67 10.12
CA VAL A 462 15.74 23.82 10.60
C VAL A 462 14.90 25.07 10.39
N PRO A 463 14.24 25.57 11.45
CA PRO A 463 13.42 26.78 11.37
C PRO A 463 14.25 27.99 10.98
N PHE A 464 13.68 28.87 10.17
CA PHE A 464 14.31 30.14 9.82
C PHE A 464 14.32 31.08 11.04
N ASP A 465 15.40 31.83 11.19
CA ASP A 465 15.45 32.87 12.20
C ASP A 465 14.54 34.05 11.87
N ARG A 466 14.32 34.92 12.86
CA ARG A 466 13.44 36.08 12.69
C ARG A 466 13.89 37.06 11.60
N ALA A 467 15.19 37.21 11.39
CA ALA A 467 15.74 38.11 10.38
C ALA A 467 15.47 37.57 8.95
N GLN A 468 15.68 36.27 8.78
CA GLN A 468 15.35 35.56 7.53
C GLN A 468 13.85 35.61 7.25
N MET A 469 13.00 35.37 8.27
CA MET A 469 11.55 35.45 8.16
C MET A 469 11.08 36.83 7.70
N LYS A 470 11.59 37.91 8.34
CA LYS A 470 11.26 39.30 7.95
C LYS A 470 11.72 39.64 6.55
N LYS A 471 12.83 39.09 6.07
CA LYS A 471 13.30 39.27 4.71
C LYS A 471 12.38 38.61 3.67
N LEU A 472 11.78 37.48 4.04
CA LEU A 472 10.86 36.73 3.16
C LEU A 472 9.44 37.30 3.21
N TYR A 473 8.97 37.62 4.39
CA TYR A 473 7.62 38.07 4.66
C TYR A 473 7.66 39.39 5.45
N PRO A 474 7.40 40.53 4.78
CA PRO A 474 7.45 41.84 5.44
C PRO A 474 6.57 41.93 6.67
N ASP A 475 5.42 41.24 6.65
CA ASP A 475 4.47 41.14 7.75
C ASP A 475 3.70 39.80 7.68
N HIS A 476 2.98 39.48 8.75
CA HIS A 476 2.14 38.28 8.86
C HIS A 476 1.12 38.16 7.73
N LYS A 477 0.51 39.29 7.30
CA LYS A 477 -0.46 39.31 6.21
C LYS A 477 0.16 38.88 4.89
N ALA A 478 1.39 39.27 4.61
CA ALA A 478 2.13 38.88 3.41
C ALA A 478 2.38 37.36 3.40
N TYR A 479 2.77 36.78 4.55
CA TYR A 479 2.93 35.33 4.69
C TYR A 479 1.61 34.58 4.44
N VAL A 480 0.53 34.96 5.13
CA VAL A 480 -0.79 34.34 4.97
C VAL A 480 -1.28 34.43 3.53
N ASN A 481 -1.09 35.58 2.87
CA ASN A 481 -1.45 35.75 1.46
C ASN A 481 -0.61 34.85 0.52
N ALA A 482 0.68 34.69 0.78
CA ALA A 482 1.54 33.78 0.00
C ALA A 482 1.07 32.33 0.15
N VAL A 483 0.77 31.88 1.38
CA VAL A 483 0.20 30.54 1.64
C VAL A 483 -1.14 30.37 0.94
N ALA A 484 -2.06 31.36 1.04
CA ALA A 484 -3.37 31.29 0.39
C ALA A 484 -3.26 31.16 -1.13
N LYS A 485 -2.36 31.94 -1.75
CA LYS A 485 -2.10 31.88 -3.20
C LYS A 485 -1.54 30.53 -3.63
N ASN A 486 -0.56 29.98 -2.89
CA ASN A 486 0.02 28.68 -3.17
C ASN A 486 -1.03 27.56 -3.03
N LEU A 487 -1.81 27.57 -1.95
CA LEU A 487 -2.89 26.60 -1.73
C LEU A 487 -3.96 26.66 -2.83
N SER A 488 -4.35 27.86 -3.28
CA SER A 488 -5.30 28.00 -4.39
C SER A 488 -4.81 27.30 -5.66
N LEU A 489 -3.52 27.47 -6.00
CA LEU A 489 -2.89 26.79 -7.13
C LEU A 489 -2.89 25.27 -6.94
N LEU A 490 -2.38 24.78 -5.80
CA LEU A 490 -2.27 23.34 -5.50
C LEU A 490 -3.63 22.63 -5.47
N VAL A 491 -4.69 23.31 -5.01
CA VAL A 491 -6.07 22.79 -5.08
C VAL A 491 -6.56 22.72 -6.53
N SER A 492 -6.30 23.75 -7.34
CA SER A 492 -6.70 23.75 -8.76
C SER A 492 -6.01 22.65 -9.55
N GLU A 493 -4.75 22.34 -9.19
CA GLU A 493 -3.94 21.28 -9.78
C GLU A 493 -4.16 19.91 -9.13
N ARG A 494 -5.00 19.81 -8.09
CA ARG A 494 -5.33 18.58 -7.35
C ARG A 494 -4.15 17.95 -6.59
N PHE A 495 -3.15 18.74 -6.19
CA PHE A 495 -2.07 18.30 -5.30
C PHE A 495 -2.39 18.47 -3.81
N VAL A 496 -3.42 19.25 -3.49
CA VAL A 496 -3.92 19.44 -2.11
C VAL A 496 -5.45 19.36 -2.13
N THR A 497 -6.04 18.70 -1.14
CA THR A 497 -7.51 18.67 -1.03
C THR A 497 -8.04 20.03 -0.55
N ARG A 498 -9.28 20.36 -0.89
CA ARG A 498 -9.92 21.60 -0.39
C ARG A 498 -9.98 21.64 1.12
N ALA A 499 -10.19 20.50 1.78
CA ALA A 499 -10.27 20.41 3.23
C ALA A 499 -8.91 20.67 3.89
N ASP A 500 -7.84 20.05 3.34
CA ASP A 500 -6.48 20.26 3.84
C ASP A 500 -6.00 21.69 3.56
N ALA A 501 -6.33 22.27 2.40
CA ALA A 501 -6.05 23.69 2.11
C ALA A 501 -6.68 24.63 3.13
N LYS A 502 -7.94 24.38 3.53
CA LYS A 502 -8.61 25.16 4.60
C LYS A 502 -7.87 25.01 5.93
N LYS A 503 -7.52 23.80 6.33
CA LYS A 503 -6.76 23.52 7.56
C LYS A 503 -5.42 24.26 7.57
N LEU A 504 -4.64 24.12 6.49
CA LEU A 504 -3.33 24.77 6.34
C LEU A 504 -3.42 26.31 6.36
N LEU A 505 -4.46 26.88 5.76
CA LEU A 505 -4.66 28.33 5.79
C LEU A 505 -4.98 28.82 7.22
N GLU A 506 -5.79 28.07 7.98
CA GLU A 506 -6.07 28.40 9.39
C GLU A 506 -4.83 28.23 10.27
N GLU A 507 -3.96 27.26 9.99
CA GLU A 507 -2.67 27.10 10.66
C GLU A 507 -1.74 28.28 10.34
N ALA A 508 -1.67 28.70 9.07
CA ALA A 508 -0.88 29.86 8.65
C ALA A 508 -1.32 31.17 9.31
N LYS A 509 -2.63 31.37 9.51
CA LYS A 509 -3.18 32.54 10.24
C LYS A 509 -2.80 32.58 11.72
N LYS A 510 -2.49 31.41 12.31
CA LYS A 510 -2.10 31.28 13.73
C LYS A 510 -0.59 31.24 13.92
N ALA A 511 0.18 31.07 12.84
CA ALA A 511 1.62 30.95 12.91
C ALA A 511 2.26 32.28 13.32
N GLU A 512 3.28 32.21 14.16
CA GLU A 512 4.09 33.36 14.57
C GLU A 512 5.14 33.69 13.48
N VAL A 513 4.67 34.13 12.32
CA VAL A 513 5.50 34.62 11.22
C VAL A 513 5.38 36.15 11.19
N PRO A 514 6.51 36.89 11.09
CA PRO A 514 6.57 38.32 11.31
C PRO A 514 5.59 39.14 10.50
#